data_4f9b869bfdb6c30241aea740b4c266af
#
_entry.id   4f9b869bfdb6c30241aea740b4c266af
#
_cell.length_a   1.000
_cell.length_b   1.000
_cell.length_c   1.000
_cell.angle_alpha   90.00
_cell.angle_beta   90.00
_cell.angle_gamma   90.00
#
_symmetry.space_group_name_H-M   'P 1'
#
loop_
_entity.id
_entity.type
_entity.pdbx_description
1 polymer ?
#
loop_
_entity_poly.entity_id
_entity_poly.type
_entity_poly.pdbx_seq_one_letter_code
_entity_poly.pdbx_strand_id
1 'polypeptide(L)'
;MKLLVRLTHGSRPIIAEVVRDTGILINVDRARSDAHEGEEALVDVPDDSCKLVSDKMRSLGAEVSVLEEGIRHDRDECVDCGSCISVCPKEVFSFNEEFVLEVATRQCILCGRCILACPHQALSLNG
;
A
#
# COMPACT_ATOMS: atom_id res chain seq x y z
N MET A 1 -5.78 -4.37 7.04
CA MET A 1 -4.40 -3.92 7.39
C MET A 1 -3.47 -4.18 6.21
N LYS A 2 -2.70 -3.21 5.85
CA LYS A 2 -1.75 -3.31 4.73
C LYS A 2 -0.38 -3.70 5.24
N LEU A 3 0.25 -4.66 4.58
CA LEU A 3 1.62 -5.10 4.88
C LEU A 3 2.49 -4.92 3.65
N LEU A 4 3.65 -4.30 3.84
CA LEU A 4 4.67 -4.25 2.82
C LEU A 4 5.65 -5.40 3.06
N VAL A 5 5.71 -6.34 2.12
CA VAL A 5 6.50 -7.56 2.23
C VAL A 5 7.65 -7.48 1.24
N ARG A 6 8.88 -7.66 1.71
CA ARG A 6 10.09 -7.69 0.89
C ARG A 6 10.74 -9.06 0.96
N LEU A 7 11.08 -9.59 -0.20
CA LEU A 7 11.74 -10.87 -0.37
C LEU A 7 13.10 -10.62 -1.04
N THR A 8 14.18 -10.86 -0.30
CA THR A 8 15.52 -10.46 -0.75
C THR A 8 16.17 -11.44 -1.71
N HIS A 9 15.83 -12.74 -1.64
CA HIS A 9 16.43 -13.75 -2.51
C HIS A 9 15.51 -14.94 -2.72
N GLY A 10 15.52 -15.45 -3.94
CA GLY A 10 14.96 -16.75 -4.27
C GLY A 10 13.52 -16.68 -4.77
N SER A 11 13.10 -17.79 -5.33
CA SER A 11 11.81 -17.98 -5.96
C SER A 11 10.80 -18.66 -5.04
N ARG A 12 10.98 -18.55 -3.73
CA ARG A 12 10.09 -19.18 -2.76
C ARG A 12 8.75 -18.45 -2.68
N PRO A 13 7.61 -19.13 -2.86
CA PRO A 13 6.28 -18.50 -2.84
C PRO A 13 5.80 -18.26 -1.40
N ILE A 14 6.42 -17.34 -0.67
CA ILE A 14 6.17 -17.09 0.75
C ILE A 14 4.71 -16.74 1.01
N ILE A 15 4.11 -15.87 0.19
CA ILE A 15 2.70 -15.48 0.36
C ILE A 15 1.79 -16.69 0.22
N ALA A 16 2.02 -17.53 -0.80
CA ALA A 16 1.24 -18.75 -1.00
C ALA A 16 1.43 -19.75 0.15
N GLU A 17 2.64 -19.90 0.65
CA GLU A 17 2.92 -20.78 1.80
C GLU A 17 2.20 -20.30 3.07
N VAL A 18 2.18 -19.00 3.33
CA VAL A 18 1.46 -18.41 4.47
C VAL A 18 -0.04 -18.66 4.35
N VAL A 19 -0.62 -18.46 3.17
CA VAL A 19 -2.05 -18.73 2.92
C VAL A 19 -2.37 -20.20 3.18
N ARG A 20 -1.55 -21.11 2.68
CA ARG A 20 -1.73 -22.55 2.90
C ARG A 20 -1.65 -22.91 4.36
N ASP A 21 -0.64 -22.42 5.08
CA ASP A 21 -0.35 -22.83 6.45
C ASP A 21 -1.28 -22.19 7.48
N THR A 22 -1.76 -20.98 7.23
CA THR A 22 -2.65 -20.25 8.15
C THR A 22 -4.11 -20.35 7.77
N GLY A 23 -4.42 -20.67 6.51
CA GLY A 23 -5.79 -20.65 5.98
C GLY A 23 -6.37 -19.25 5.81
N ILE A 24 -5.58 -18.20 5.97
CA ILE A 24 -6.01 -16.81 5.85
C ILE A 24 -5.78 -16.35 4.42
N LEU A 25 -6.83 -15.88 3.75
CA LEU A 25 -6.71 -15.36 2.40
C LEU A 25 -6.05 -13.98 2.41
N ILE A 26 -5.05 -13.81 1.56
CA ILE A 26 -4.28 -12.58 1.44
C ILE A 26 -4.50 -11.99 0.05
N ASN A 27 -4.93 -10.72 0.00
CA ASN A 27 -5.08 -10.00 -1.25
C ASN A 27 -3.78 -9.26 -1.58
N VAL A 28 -3.26 -9.43 -2.79
CA VAL A 28 -2.08 -8.71 -3.26
C VAL A 28 -2.54 -7.46 -4.00
N ASP A 29 -2.31 -6.30 -3.40
CA ASP A 29 -2.70 -5.01 -4.00
C ASP A 29 -1.71 -4.55 -5.06
N ARG A 30 -0.43 -4.80 -4.84
CA ARG A 30 0.64 -4.40 -5.75
C ARG A 30 1.84 -5.33 -5.55
N ALA A 31 2.48 -5.70 -6.64
CA ALA A 31 3.70 -6.49 -6.59
C ALA A 31 4.74 -5.90 -7.55
N ARG A 32 6.00 -5.91 -7.13
CA ARG A 32 7.13 -5.47 -7.93
C ARG A 32 8.25 -6.47 -7.81
N SER A 33 8.90 -6.78 -8.92
CA SER A 33 10.05 -7.66 -8.96
C SER A 33 11.22 -6.93 -9.62
N ASP A 34 12.37 -6.94 -8.96
CA ASP A 34 13.60 -6.35 -9.47
C ASP A 34 14.73 -7.37 -9.36
N ALA A 35 15.51 -7.52 -10.43
CA ALA A 35 16.60 -8.48 -10.49
C ALA A 35 17.72 -8.18 -9.45
N HIS A 36 17.85 -6.93 -9.02
CA HIS A 36 18.88 -6.49 -8.08
C HIS A 36 18.38 -6.30 -6.66
N GLU A 37 17.16 -5.81 -6.49
CA GLU A 37 16.58 -5.47 -5.19
C GLU A 37 15.65 -6.55 -4.63
N GLY A 38 15.33 -7.58 -5.41
CA GLY A 38 14.42 -8.64 -5.02
C GLY A 38 12.96 -8.33 -5.33
N GLU A 39 12.07 -8.94 -4.58
CA GLU A 39 10.64 -8.81 -4.77
C GLU A 39 10.01 -8.01 -3.64
N GLU A 40 9.04 -7.17 -3.98
CA GLU A 40 8.26 -6.39 -3.03
C GLU A 40 6.77 -6.54 -3.36
N ALA A 41 5.96 -6.78 -2.35
CA ALA A 41 4.52 -6.87 -2.51
C ALA A 41 3.81 -6.08 -1.42
N LEU A 42 2.78 -5.35 -1.79
CA LEU A 42 1.84 -4.74 -0.86
C LEU A 42 0.63 -5.66 -0.78
N VAL A 43 0.35 -6.19 0.40
CA VAL A 43 -0.75 -7.13 0.62
C VAL A 43 -1.73 -6.58 1.63
N ASP A 44 -2.99 -7.01 1.50
CA ASP A 44 -4.05 -6.66 2.43
C ASP A 44 -4.49 -7.92 3.18
N VAL A 45 -4.47 -7.84 4.50
CA VAL A 45 -4.86 -8.96 5.39
C VAL A 45 -5.91 -8.49 6.39
N PRO A 46 -6.75 -9.40 6.92
CA PRO A 46 -7.68 -9.04 7.99
C PRO A 46 -6.94 -8.47 9.21
N ASP A 47 -7.51 -7.42 9.83
CA ASP A 47 -6.87 -6.72 10.95
C ASP A 47 -6.55 -7.66 12.12
N ASP A 48 -7.46 -8.57 12.45
CA ASP A 48 -7.30 -9.52 13.53
C ASP A 48 -6.27 -10.63 13.23
N SER A 49 -5.91 -10.81 11.97
CA SER A 49 -4.93 -11.81 11.53
C SER A 49 -3.56 -11.21 11.17
N CYS A 50 -3.43 -9.89 11.24
CA CYS A 50 -2.23 -9.16 10.83
C CYS A 50 -0.97 -9.67 11.54
N LYS A 51 -1.04 -9.84 12.85
CA LYS A 51 0.10 -10.31 13.65
C LYS A 51 0.51 -11.72 13.29
N LEU A 52 -0.46 -12.63 13.15
CA LEU A 52 -0.19 -14.03 12.80
C LEU A 52 0.49 -14.12 11.43
N VAL A 53 -0.06 -13.42 10.44
CA VAL A 53 0.48 -13.40 9.08
C VAL A 53 1.88 -12.79 9.05
N SER A 54 2.08 -11.64 9.73
CA SER A 54 3.40 -10.98 9.79
C SER A 54 4.46 -11.88 10.41
N ASP A 55 4.15 -12.51 11.54
CA ASP A 55 5.09 -13.38 12.24
C ASP A 55 5.44 -14.60 11.40
N LYS A 56 4.46 -15.17 10.71
CA LYS A 56 4.68 -16.32 9.82
C LYS A 56 5.58 -15.94 8.64
N MET A 57 5.33 -14.78 8.03
CA MET A 57 6.16 -14.29 6.91
C MET A 57 7.59 -14.05 7.35
N ARG A 58 7.79 -13.43 8.51
CA ARG A 58 9.13 -13.19 9.07
C ARG A 58 9.86 -14.50 9.36
N SER A 59 9.15 -15.50 9.86
CA SER A 59 9.74 -16.83 10.14
C SER A 59 10.23 -17.52 8.87
N LEU A 60 9.65 -17.20 7.72
CA LEU A 60 10.05 -17.71 6.40
C LEU A 60 11.13 -16.88 5.71
N GLY A 61 11.63 -15.83 6.37
CA GLY A 61 12.70 -15.01 5.87
C GLY A 61 12.31 -13.72 5.16
N ALA A 62 11.04 -13.35 5.18
CA ALA A 62 10.57 -12.09 4.58
C ALA A 62 10.72 -10.92 5.56
N GLU A 63 10.98 -9.73 5.00
CA GLU A 63 10.89 -8.48 5.74
C GLU A 63 9.46 -7.95 5.62
N VAL A 64 8.81 -7.68 6.75
CA VAL A 64 7.42 -7.23 6.78
C VAL A 64 7.32 -5.92 7.55
N SER A 65 6.73 -4.91 6.91
CA SER A 65 6.40 -3.63 7.55
C SER A 65 4.89 -3.46 7.57
N VAL A 66 4.33 -3.13 8.74
CA VAL A 66 2.90 -2.83 8.87
C VAL A 66 2.68 -1.37 8.50
N LEU A 67 1.80 -1.13 7.52
CA LEU A 67 1.47 0.22 7.07
C LEU A 67 0.09 0.59 7.61
N GLU A 68 0.06 1.43 8.63
CA GLU A 68 -1.18 1.89 9.25
C GLU A 68 -1.82 3.03 8.46
N GLU A 69 -0.99 3.84 7.80
CA GLU A 69 -1.41 4.97 6.99
C GLU A 69 -0.91 4.84 5.56
N GLY A 70 -1.72 5.30 4.62
CA GLY A 70 -1.34 5.39 3.22
C GLY A 70 -0.78 6.75 2.88
N ILE A 71 -1.32 7.37 1.82
CA ILE A 71 -0.93 8.71 1.39
C ILE A 71 -1.27 9.76 2.46
N ARG A 72 -0.37 10.70 2.67
CA ARG A 72 -0.62 11.89 3.50
C ARG A 72 -1.07 13.04 2.63
N HIS A 73 -2.08 13.75 3.08
CA HIS A 73 -2.65 14.89 2.39
C HIS A 73 -2.48 16.14 3.26
N ASP A 74 -1.72 17.12 2.74
CA ASP A 74 -1.55 18.41 3.39
C ASP A 74 -2.66 19.35 2.92
N ARG A 75 -3.63 19.58 3.77
CA ARG A 75 -4.80 20.39 3.46
C ARG A 75 -4.44 21.86 3.21
N ASP A 76 -3.39 22.37 3.84
CA ASP A 76 -2.95 23.75 3.70
C ASP A 76 -2.32 24.02 2.32
N GLU A 77 -1.64 23.02 1.76
CA GLU A 77 -1.03 23.12 0.44
C GLU A 77 -1.98 22.77 -0.70
N CYS A 78 -3.04 22.03 -0.42
CA CYS A 78 -4.00 21.55 -1.41
C CYS A 78 -4.93 22.67 -1.85
N VAL A 79 -5.11 22.81 -3.18
CA VAL A 79 -6.01 23.79 -3.78
C VAL A 79 -7.23 23.14 -4.45
N ASP A 80 -7.49 21.88 -4.15
CA ASP A 80 -8.63 21.12 -4.69
C ASP A 80 -8.66 21.07 -6.23
N CYS A 81 -7.49 21.00 -6.87
CA CYS A 81 -7.40 20.97 -8.34
C CYS A 81 -7.82 19.65 -8.97
N GLY A 82 -7.80 18.55 -8.22
CA GLY A 82 -8.28 17.24 -8.68
C GLY A 82 -7.31 16.44 -9.55
N SER A 83 -6.08 16.88 -9.76
CA SER A 83 -5.09 16.17 -10.58
C SER A 83 -4.82 14.75 -10.06
N CYS A 84 -4.85 14.56 -8.74
CA CYS A 84 -4.65 13.26 -8.10
C CYS A 84 -5.77 12.25 -8.41
N ILE A 85 -7.00 12.72 -8.62
CA ILE A 85 -8.16 11.87 -8.89
C ILE A 85 -7.95 11.07 -10.18
N SER A 86 -7.43 11.70 -11.21
CA SER A 86 -7.29 11.10 -12.54
C SER A 86 -6.19 10.03 -12.61
N VAL A 87 -5.23 10.04 -11.69
CA VAL A 87 -4.08 9.13 -11.74
C VAL A 87 -4.14 7.99 -10.71
N CYS A 88 -5.04 8.07 -9.74
CA CYS A 88 -5.14 7.04 -8.69
C CYS A 88 -5.89 5.81 -9.20
N PRO A 89 -5.25 4.62 -9.23
CA PRO A 89 -5.93 3.41 -9.71
C PRO A 89 -6.95 2.83 -8.72
N LYS A 90 -6.95 3.31 -7.48
CA LYS A 90 -7.80 2.78 -6.39
C LYS A 90 -8.84 3.77 -5.89
N GLU A 91 -9.04 4.86 -6.61
CA GLU A 91 -10.06 5.85 -6.27
C GLU A 91 -9.94 6.39 -4.83
N VAL A 92 -8.71 6.57 -4.37
CA VAL A 92 -8.43 7.13 -3.04
C VAL A 92 -8.97 8.56 -2.90
N PHE A 93 -8.96 9.31 -4.00
CA PHE A 93 -9.33 10.72 -4.04
C PHE A 93 -10.68 10.92 -4.71
N SER A 94 -11.51 11.78 -4.13
CA SER A 94 -12.80 12.17 -4.69
C SER A 94 -13.18 13.58 -4.25
N PHE A 95 -14.11 14.20 -4.96
CA PHE A 95 -14.71 15.45 -4.52
C PHE A 95 -16.01 15.18 -3.76
N ASN A 96 -16.25 15.94 -2.69
CA ASN A 96 -17.54 15.94 -2.03
C ASN A 96 -18.52 16.90 -2.77
N GLU A 97 -19.71 17.09 -2.23
CA GLU A 97 -20.74 17.95 -2.83
C GLU A 97 -20.30 19.42 -2.94
N GLU A 98 -19.35 19.86 -2.12
CA GLU A 98 -18.81 21.21 -2.10
C GLU A 98 -17.55 21.34 -2.96
N PHE A 99 -17.19 20.30 -3.74
CA PHE A 99 -15.97 20.23 -4.55
C PHE A 99 -14.69 20.35 -3.73
N VAL A 100 -14.74 19.90 -2.49
CA VAL A 100 -13.57 19.77 -1.63
C VAL A 100 -13.03 18.35 -1.74
N LEU A 101 -11.71 18.21 -1.89
CA LEU A 101 -11.07 16.90 -2.05
C LEU A 101 -11.14 16.08 -0.77
N GLU A 102 -11.63 14.85 -0.90
CA GLU A 102 -11.64 13.85 0.17
C GLU A 102 -10.64 12.74 -0.15
N VAL A 103 -9.99 12.21 0.88
CA VAL A 103 -8.94 11.21 0.74
C VAL A 103 -9.27 9.97 1.55
N ALA A 104 -9.46 8.84 0.86
CA ALA A 104 -9.68 7.54 1.49
C ALA A 104 -8.35 6.81 1.67
N THR A 105 -7.57 7.19 2.67
CA THR A 105 -6.20 6.73 2.88
C THR A 105 -6.06 5.22 2.99
N ARG A 106 -7.09 4.52 3.50
CA ARG A 106 -7.08 3.06 3.64
C ARG A 106 -7.06 2.31 2.32
N GLN A 107 -7.52 2.95 1.24
CA GLN A 107 -7.54 2.32 -0.08
C GLN A 107 -6.23 2.51 -0.84
N CYS A 108 -5.31 3.30 -0.31
CA CYS A 108 -4.04 3.63 -0.95
C CYS A 108 -3.12 2.39 -1.05
N ILE A 109 -2.56 2.16 -2.23
CA ILE A 109 -1.60 1.07 -2.48
C ILE A 109 -0.15 1.57 -2.59
N LEU A 110 0.12 2.82 -2.20
CA LEU A 110 1.46 3.41 -2.15
C LEU A 110 2.17 3.43 -3.51
N CYS A 111 1.45 3.60 -4.60
CA CYS A 111 2.05 3.64 -5.94
C CYS A 111 2.81 4.94 -6.24
N GLY A 112 2.50 6.04 -5.53
CA GLY A 112 3.18 7.31 -5.66
C GLY A 112 2.81 8.16 -6.86
N ARG A 113 1.90 7.73 -7.73
CA ARG A 113 1.52 8.47 -8.93
C ARG A 113 0.92 9.84 -8.63
N CYS A 114 0.12 9.92 -7.57
CA CYS A 114 -0.52 11.17 -7.16
C CYS A 114 0.48 12.23 -6.71
N ILE A 115 1.59 11.81 -6.11
CA ILE A 115 2.64 12.74 -5.66
C ILE A 115 3.25 13.46 -6.86
N LEU A 116 3.52 12.73 -7.94
CA LEU A 116 4.05 13.31 -9.17
C LEU A 116 3.01 14.20 -9.89
N ALA A 117 1.72 13.89 -9.74
CA ALA A 117 0.65 14.63 -10.39
C ALA A 117 0.28 15.92 -9.66
N CYS A 118 0.54 16.02 -8.35
CA CYS A 118 0.16 17.20 -7.56
C CYS A 118 1.13 18.34 -7.78
N PRO A 119 0.70 19.46 -8.42
CA PRO A 119 1.59 20.60 -8.68
C PRO A 119 1.94 21.40 -7.42
N HIS A 120 1.17 21.23 -6.35
CA HIS A 120 1.35 21.95 -5.08
C HIS A 120 2.06 21.12 -4.01
N GLN A 121 2.50 19.92 -4.35
CA GLN A 121 3.21 19.03 -3.43
C GLN A 121 2.46 18.79 -2.11
N ALA A 122 1.14 18.70 -2.19
CA ALA A 122 0.27 18.49 -1.04
C ALA A 122 0.20 17.01 -0.61
N LEU A 123 0.81 16.11 -1.36
CA LEU A 123 0.76 14.68 -1.13
C LEU A 123 2.15 14.12 -0.85
N SER A 124 2.22 13.23 0.16
CA SER A 124 3.45 12.52 0.49
C SER A 124 3.14 11.13 1.01
N LEU A 125 4.14 10.25 0.96
CA LEU A 125 4.04 8.93 1.57
C LEU A 125 4.73 8.94 2.92
N ASN A 126 4.14 8.22 3.88
CA ASN A 126 4.81 7.91 5.12
C ASN A 126 5.89 6.87 4.81
N GLY A 127 7.11 7.32 4.85
CA GLY A 127 8.22 6.47 4.54
C GLY A 127 9.08 6.17 5.71
#